data_14fcc4b8f390286ac9a26f50f39e20e5
#
_entry.id   14fcc4b8f390286ac9a26f50f39e20e5
#
_cell.length_a   1.000
_cell.length_b   1.000
_cell.length_c   1.000
_cell.angle_alpha   90.00
_cell.angle_beta   90.00
_cell.angle_gamma   90.00
#
_symmetry.space_group_name_H-M   'P 1'
#
loop_
_entity.id
_entity.type
_entity.pdbx_description
1 polymer ?
#
loop_
_entity_poly.entity_id
_entity_poly.type
_entity_poly.pdbx_seq_one_letter_code
_entity_poly.pdbx_strand_id
1 'polypeptide(L)'
;WSSSGKGIYRALDIDGLDFTRWCSGIIKRQGSIMCECPLDAVLDFAMEFKCEGGKTQFVGYSIFNNDTHSSFSGGLIGSTDFLHTQLVSTLGNESLLCDVQAAAVNIIDNLIAPQYNGYLGLDMMIYRDENGELCLNPCIELNLRTTMGVVSSIIGNKLLAHDVNGTFHVDFHKEEISADYRKN
;
A
#
# COMPACT_ATOMS: atom_id res chain seq x y z
N TRP A 1 2.44 8.45 14.38
CA TRP A 1 1.69 8.88 13.20
C TRP A 1 2.68 9.40 12.16
N SER A 2 3.02 8.59 11.19
CA SER A 2 3.87 9.00 10.10
C SER A 2 3.07 8.97 8.79
N SER A 3 3.39 9.85 7.88
CA SER A 3 2.88 9.80 6.53
C SER A 3 4.06 9.71 5.56
N SER A 4 3.91 8.92 4.51
CA SER A 4 4.88 8.83 3.42
C SER A 4 6.29 8.45 3.88
N GLY A 5 6.43 7.46 4.77
CA GLY A 5 7.72 6.92 5.21
C GLY A 5 8.56 7.80 6.15
N LYS A 6 8.16 9.04 6.40
CA LYS A 6 8.95 10.01 7.19
C LYS A 6 9.09 9.69 8.68
N GLY A 7 8.36 8.71 9.20
CA GLY A 7 8.38 8.32 10.61
C GLY A 7 8.99 6.94 10.86
N ILE A 8 9.66 6.38 9.88
CA ILE A 8 10.30 5.06 10.00
C ILE A 8 11.76 5.25 10.33
N TYR A 9 12.23 4.55 11.37
CA TYR A 9 13.63 4.44 11.72
C TYR A 9 14.05 2.97 11.67
N ARG A 10 14.97 2.66 10.79
CA ARG A 10 15.55 1.30 10.70
C ARG A 10 16.76 1.24 11.62
N ALA A 11 16.58 0.63 12.79
CA ALA A 11 17.64 0.48 13.76
C ALA A 11 18.51 -0.73 13.41
N LEU A 12 19.78 -0.48 13.12
CA LEU A 12 20.82 -1.51 13.06
C LEU A 12 21.43 -1.75 14.45
N ASP A 13 21.35 -0.77 15.33
CA ASP A 13 21.81 -0.79 16.70
C ASP A 13 20.74 -0.14 17.60
N ILE A 14 20.02 -0.95 18.36
CA ILE A 14 18.96 -0.50 19.25
C ILE A 14 19.49 0.08 20.57
N ASP A 15 20.75 -0.14 20.89
CA ASP A 15 21.40 0.40 22.09
C ASP A 15 22.11 1.73 21.82
N GLY A 16 22.12 2.19 20.57
CA GLY A 16 22.76 3.42 20.14
C GLY A 16 22.09 4.67 20.71
N LEU A 17 22.91 5.69 21.03
CA LEU A 17 22.42 6.97 21.56
C LEU A 17 21.46 7.70 20.61
N ASP A 18 21.68 7.57 19.30
CA ASP A 18 20.85 8.21 18.28
C ASP A 18 19.48 7.56 18.20
N PHE A 19 19.39 6.24 18.28
CA PHE A 19 18.13 5.52 18.38
C PHE A 19 17.35 5.93 19.63
N THR A 20 18.02 5.94 20.81
CA THR A 20 17.40 6.34 22.07
C THR A 20 16.88 7.78 22.02
N ARG A 21 17.63 8.71 21.45
CA ARG A 21 17.20 10.11 21.26
C ARG A 21 15.99 10.22 20.34
N TRP A 22 16.02 9.51 19.21
CA TRP A 22 14.92 9.51 18.25
C TRP A 22 13.65 8.95 18.89
N CYS A 23 13.71 7.78 19.54
CA CYS A 23 12.58 7.18 20.27
C CYS A 23 12.02 8.13 21.34
N SER A 24 12.89 8.72 22.16
CA SER A 24 12.48 9.68 23.22
C SER A 24 11.75 10.88 22.62
N GLY A 25 12.23 11.40 21.48
CA GLY A 25 11.59 12.50 20.78
C GLY A 25 10.20 12.14 20.24
N ILE A 26 10.00 10.93 19.73
CA ILE A 26 8.71 10.43 19.26
C ILE A 26 7.75 10.21 20.43
N ILE A 27 8.17 9.48 21.45
CA ILE A 27 7.35 9.19 22.65
C ILE A 27 6.89 10.50 23.31
N LYS A 28 7.76 11.50 23.40
CA LYS A 28 7.40 12.81 23.97
C LYS A 28 6.30 13.53 23.17
N ARG A 29 6.26 13.35 21.84
CA ARG A 29 5.28 14.03 20.96
C ARG A 29 3.95 13.29 20.86
N GLN A 30 3.98 11.96 20.82
CA GLN A 30 2.78 11.15 20.48
C GLN A 30 2.46 10.05 21.51
N GLY A 31 3.24 9.92 22.58
CA GLY A 31 2.97 9.04 23.71
C GLY A 31 3.45 7.61 23.55
N SER A 32 3.65 7.14 22.33
CA SER A 32 4.06 5.76 22.05
C SER A 32 4.88 5.66 20.77
N ILE A 33 5.54 4.51 20.59
CA ILE A 33 6.26 4.12 19.38
C ILE A 33 5.94 2.66 19.11
N MET A 34 5.76 2.31 17.83
CA MET A 34 5.65 0.93 17.39
C MET A 34 7.05 0.42 17.03
N CYS A 35 7.31 -0.84 17.37
CA CYS A 35 8.55 -1.52 17.03
C CYS A 35 8.18 -2.88 16.42
N GLU A 36 8.70 -3.17 15.25
CA GLU A 36 8.43 -4.37 14.51
C GLU A 36 9.73 -4.98 13.99
N CYS A 37 9.78 -6.30 13.90
CA CYS A 37 10.87 -6.98 13.19
C CYS A 37 10.75 -6.70 11.69
N PRO A 38 11.86 -6.41 10.99
CA PRO A 38 11.85 -6.25 9.55
C PRO A 38 11.46 -7.57 8.88
N LEU A 39 10.59 -7.49 7.89
CA LEU A 39 10.22 -8.61 7.03
C LEU A 39 11.06 -8.57 5.74
N ASP A 40 11.35 -9.74 5.16
CA ASP A 40 11.97 -9.88 3.85
C ASP A 40 10.91 -9.66 2.76
N ALA A 41 10.66 -8.39 2.44
CA ALA A 41 9.62 -7.97 1.51
C ALA A 41 9.90 -8.47 0.09
N VAL A 42 8.91 -9.14 -0.50
CA VAL A 42 8.93 -9.61 -1.90
C VAL A 42 8.09 -8.69 -2.79
N LEU A 43 6.91 -8.28 -2.31
CA LEU A 43 5.99 -7.45 -3.07
C LEU A 43 5.11 -6.61 -2.13
N ASP A 44 5.12 -5.30 -2.31
CA ASP A 44 4.18 -4.38 -1.68
C ASP A 44 2.94 -4.21 -2.55
N PHE A 45 1.77 -4.30 -1.95
CA PHE A 45 0.50 -4.08 -2.64
C PHE A 45 -0.57 -3.57 -1.67
N ALA A 46 -1.69 -3.10 -2.21
CA ALA A 46 -2.85 -2.76 -1.40
C ALA A 46 -4.14 -3.34 -2.01
N MET A 47 -5.12 -3.55 -1.15
CA MET A 47 -6.53 -3.67 -1.52
C MET A 47 -7.21 -2.32 -1.35
N GLU A 48 -7.87 -1.86 -2.41
CA GLU A 48 -8.54 -0.57 -2.42
C GLU A 48 -10.05 -0.76 -2.25
N PHE A 49 -10.66 0.04 -1.40
CA PHE A 49 -12.09 -0.05 -1.08
C PHE A 49 -12.76 1.31 -1.16
N LYS A 50 -14.09 1.31 -1.33
CA LYS A 50 -14.98 2.47 -1.19
C LYS A 50 -16.06 2.16 -0.16
N CYS A 51 -16.16 3.01 0.85
CA CYS A 51 -17.29 3.01 1.80
C CYS A 51 -18.32 4.02 1.34
N GLU A 52 -19.59 3.60 1.25
CA GLU A 52 -20.72 4.45 0.90
C GLU A 52 -22.01 3.88 1.51
N GLY A 53 -22.78 4.75 2.20
CA GLY A 53 -24.03 4.34 2.82
C GLY A 53 -23.91 3.21 3.85
N GLY A 54 -22.78 3.13 4.56
CA GLY A 54 -22.54 2.10 5.56
C GLY A 54 -22.12 0.74 4.98
N LYS A 55 -21.73 0.70 3.70
CA LYS A 55 -21.31 -0.51 3.00
C LYS A 55 -19.93 -0.32 2.35
N THR A 56 -19.19 -1.41 2.23
CA THR A 56 -17.88 -1.47 1.63
C THR A 56 -17.94 -2.16 0.27
N GLN A 57 -17.36 -1.53 -0.72
CA GLN A 57 -17.15 -2.09 -2.04
C GLN A 57 -15.65 -2.25 -2.28
N PHE A 58 -15.21 -3.43 -2.69
CA PHE A 58 -13.87 -3.62 -3.21
C PHE A 58 -13.73 -2.92 -4.57
N VAL A 59 -12.67 -2.12 -4.73
CA VAL A 59 -12.41 -1.31 -5.94
C VAL A 59 -11.37 -1.97 -6.83
N GLY A 60 -10.39 -2.64 -6.24
CA GLY A 60 -9.32 -3.30 -6.97
C GLY A 60 -8.06 -3.46 -6.14
N TYR A 61 -7.02 -3.94 -6.80
CA TYR A 61 -5.67 -4.04 -6.24
C TYR A 61 -4.81 -2.89 -6.75
N SER A 62 -3.78 -2.55 -5.99
CA SER A 62 -2.65 -1.75 -6.45
C SER A 62 -1.34 -2.46 -6.07
N ILE A 63 -0.42 -2.58 -7.03
CA ILE A 63 0.92 -3.12 -6.81
C ILE A 63 1.88 -1.95 -6.99
N PHE A 64 2.67 -1.64 -5.97
CA PHE A 64 3.47 -0.43 -5.94
C PHE A 64 4.90 -0.69 -5.49
N ASN A 65 5.76 0.26 -5.82
CA ASN A 65 7.14 0.29 -5.38
C ASN A 65 7.33 1.48 -4.44
N ASN A 66 8.16 1.28 -3.44
CA ASN A 66 8.64 2.33 -2.57
C ASN A 66 10.10 2.64 -2.91
N ASP A 67 10.50 3.90 -2.75
CA ASP A 67 11.90 4.30 -2.84
C ASP A 67 12.70 3.87 -1.59
N THR A 68 13.98 4.18 -1.56
CA THR A 68 14.88 3.88 -0.43
C THR A 68 14.47 4.56 0.88
N HIS A 69 13.57 5.56 0.81
CA HIS A 69 13.03 6.28 1.97
C HIS A 69 11.63 5.80 2.34
N SER A 70 11.17 4.67 1.78
CA SER A 70 9.81 4.14 1.96
C SER A 70 8.71 5.09 1.47
N SER A 71 9.02 5.94 0.49
CA SER A 71 8.05 6.80 -0.17
C SER A 71 7.58 6.13 -1.47
N PHE A 72 6.29 6.27 -1.75
CA PHE A 72 5.71 5.76 -3.00
C PHE A 72 6.44 6.34 -4.23
N SER A 73 6.94 5.47 -5.09
CA SER A 73 7.67 5.86 -6.31
C SER A 73 6.95 5.50 -7.61
N GLY A 74 5.89 4.69 -7.52
CA GLY A 74 5.11 4.23 -8.65
C GLY A 74 4.63 2.80 -8.48
N GLY A 75 4.12 2.19 -9.55
CA GLY A 75 3.63 0.83 -9.49
C GLY A 75 3.13 0.31 -10.83
N LEU A 76 2.54 -0.87 -10.80
CA LEU A 76 1.86 -1.45 -11.95
C LEU A 76 0.50 -0.79 -12.15
N ILE A 77 0.11 -0.64 -13.42
CA ILE A 77 -1.21 -0.18 -13.82
C ILE A 77 -1.80 -1.19 -14.81
N GLY A 78 -3.05 -1.55 -14.62
CA GLY A 78 -3.75 -2.52 -15.43
C GLY A 78 -5.15 -2.79 -14.90
N SER A 79 -5.85 -3.75 -15.49
CA SER A 79 -7.14 -4.20 -14.99
C SER A 79 -7.01 -4.89 -13.62
N THR A 80 -8.11 -4.94 -12.87
CA THR A 80 -8.14 -5.66 -11.58
C THR A 80 -7.76 -7.13 -11.76
N ASP A 81 -8.20 -7.78 -12.85
CA ASP A 81 -7.87 -9.18 -13.14
C ASP A 81 -6.39 -9.38 -13.46
N PHE A 82 -5.77 -8.44 -14.17
CA PHE A 82 -4.33 -8.45 -14.41
C PHE A 82 -3.55 -8.39 -13.09
N LEU A 83 -3.87 -7.41 -12.24
CA LEU A 83 -3.18 -7.24 -10.96
C LEU A 83 -3.43 -8.42 -10.00
N HIS A 84 -4.65 -8.97 -9.98
CA HIS A 84 -4.96 -10.21 -9.26
C HIS A 84 -4.07 -11.37 -9.72
N THR A 85 -3.95 -11.57 -11.03
CA THR A 85 -3.09 -12.62 -11.60
C THR A 85 -1.63 -12.46 -11.18
N GLN A 86 -1.10 -11.22 -11.16
CA GLN A 86 0.26 -10.93 -10.68
C GLN A 86 0.43 -11.31 -9.21
N LEU A 87 -0.54 -10.96 -8.36
CA LEU A 87 -0.52 -11.29 -6.93
C LEU A 87 -0.57 -12.79 -6.70
N VAL A 88 -1.49 -13.50 -7.37
CA VAL A 88 -1.61 -14.96 -7.26
C VAL A 88 -0.36 -15.66 -7.75
N SER A 89 0.23 -15.21 -8.86
CA SER A 89 1.47 -15.81 -9.39
C SER A 89 2.66 -15.61 -8.44
N THR A 90 2.69 -14.50 -7.69
CA THR A 90 3.75 -14.22 -6.72
C THR A 90 3.52 -14.99 -5.42
N LEU A 91 2.29 -14.96 -4.88
CA LEU A 91 1.96 -15.59 -3.59
C LEU A 91 1.86 -17.13 -3.68
N GLY A 92 1.45 -17.64 -4.85
CA GLY A 92 1.21 -19.08 -5.05
C GLY A 92 -0.06 -19.62 -4.38
N ASN A 93 -0.91 -18.76 -3.81
CA ASN A 93 -2.10 -19.17 -3.05
C ASN A 93 -3.28 -18.20 -3.28
N GLU A 94 -4.11 -18.50 -4.25
CA GLU A 94 -5.28 -17.70 -4.60
C GLU A 94 -6.35 -17.71 -3.50
N SER A 95 -6.59 -18.86 -2.86
CA SER A 95 -7.64 -18.97 -1.83
C SER A 95 -7.32 -18.06 -0.63
N LEU A 96 -6.04 -18.00 -0.21
CA LEU A 96 -5.62 -17.09 0.87
C LEU A 96 -5.89 -15.63 0.51
N LEU A 97 -5.61 -15.21 -0.72
CA LEU A 97 -5.86 -13.83 -1.15
C LEU A 97 -7.36 -13.49 -1.14
N CYS A 98 -8.21 -14.43 -1.61
CA CYS A 98 -9.67 -14.29 -1.58
C CYS A 98 -10.23 -14.25 -0.14
N ASP A 99 -9.72 -15.11 0.74
CA ASP A 99 -10.14 -15.16 2.15
C ASP A 99 -9.79 -13.87 2.88
N VAL A 100 -8.59 -13.34 2.65
CA VAL A 100 -8.16 -12.05 3.21
C VAL A 100 -9.01 -10.90 2.68
N GLN A 101 -9.34 -10.88 1.40
CA GLN A 101 -10.23 -9.86 0.82
C GLN A 101 -11.63 -9.92 1.47
N ALA A 102 -12.20 -11.11 1.62
CA ALA A 102 -13.51 -11.29 2.25
C ALA A 102 -13.49 -10.85 3.72
N ALA A 103 -12.45 -11.20 4.46
CA ALA A 103 -12.25 -10.78 5.83
C ALA A 103 -12.10 -9.25 5.95
N ALA A 104 -11.33 -8.62 5.06
CA ALA A 104 -11.15 -7.18 5.01
C ALA A 104 -12.49 -6.46 4.79
N VAL A 105 -13.28 -6.87 3.79
CA VAL A 105 -14.62 -6.31 3.53
C VAL A 105 -15.49 -6.42 4.78
N ASN A 106 -15.54 -7.60 5.42
CA ASN A 106 -16.36 -7.81 6.61
C ASN A 106 -15.95 -6.90 7.79
N ILE A 107 -14.65 -6.75 8.03
CA ILE A 107 -14.11 -5.89 9.09
C ILE A 107 -14.43 -4.42 8.80
N ILE A 108 -14.20 -3.96 7.56
CA ILE A 108 -14.46 -2.59 7.16
C ILE A 108 -15.96 -2.26 7.24
N ASP A 109 -16.85 -3.17 6.80
CA ASP A 109 -18.30 -3.02 6.90
C ASP A 109 -18.77 -2.83 8.34
N ASN A 110 -18.18 -3.57 9.29
CA ASN A 110 -18.62 -3.53 10.67
C ASN A 110 -18.00 -2.39 11.48
N LEU A 111 -16.76 -2.00 11.20
CA LEU A 111 -16.03 -1.08 12.07
C LEU A 111 -15.83 0.31 11.46
N ILE A 112 -15.80 0.43 10.13
CA ILE A 112 -15.40 1.65 9.44
C ILE A 112 -16.56 2.27 8.66
N ALA A 113 -17.20 1.51 7.80
CA ALA A 113 -18.25 1.99 6.91
C ALA A 113 -19.46 2.67 7.61
N PRO A 114 -19.84 2.31 8.87
CA PRO A 114 -20.91 3.00 9.57
C PRO A 114 -20.62 4.48 9.87
N GLN A 115 -19.35 4.87 9.89
CA GLN A 115 -18.93 6.23 10.27
C GLN A 115 -17.97 6.89 9.27
N TYR A 116 -17.70 6.20 8.14
CA TYR A 116 -16.79 6.70 7.11
C TYR A 116 -17.42 6.57 5.72
N ASN A 117 -17.39 7.64 4.95
CA ASN A 117 -17.75 7.64 3.52
C ASN A 117 -16.56 8.13 2.72
N GLY A 118 -16.08 7.33 1.78
CA GLY A 118 -14.93 7.66 0.95
C GLY A 118 -14.13 6.45 0.53
N TYR A 119 -13.01 6.71 -0.11
CA TYR A 119 -12.05 5.67 -0.46
C TYR A 119 -11.09 5.39 0.68
N LEU A 120 -10.65 4.14 0.79
CA LEU A 120 -9.58 3.73 1.69
C LEU A 120 -8.71 2.66 1.02
N GLY A 121 -7.45 2.60 1.42
CA GLY A 121 -6.50 1.57 1.02
C GLY A 121 -6.03 0.78 2.24
N LEU A 122 -5.88 -0.51 2.08
CA LEU A 122 -5.29 -1.43 3.05
C LEU A 122 -3.97 -1.97 2.49
N ASP A 123 -2.87 -1.40 2.95
CA ASP A 123 -1.53 -1.78 2.50
C ASP A 123 -1.14 -3.14 3.08
N MET A 124 -0.61 -4.00 2.24
CA MET A 124 -0.26 -5.40 2.49
C MET A 124 1.13 -5.71 1.93
N MET A 125 1.69 -6.84 2.32
CA MET A 125 2.99 -7.26 1.84
C MET A 125 3.04 -8.78 1.65
N ILE A 126 3.57 -9.23 0.52
CA ILE A 126 4.07 -10.58 0.37
C ILE A 126 5.53 -10.57 0.81
N TYR A 127 5.91 -11.46 1.70
CA TYR A 127 7.26 -11.54 2.25
C TYR A 127 7.73 -12.99 2.36
N ARG A 128 9.04 -13.20 2.55
CA ARG A 128 9.60 -14.51 2.90
C ARG A 128 9.75 -14.61 4.41
N ASP A 129 9.34 -15.75 4.93
CA ASP A 129 9.61 -16.09 6.32
C ASP A 129 11.05 -16.64 6.49
N GLU A 130 11.39 -17.04 7.71
CA GLU A 130 12.69 -17.58 8.07
C GLU A 130 13.01 -18.93 7.35
N ASN A 131 12.01 -19.65 6.86
CA ASN A 131 12.14 -20.88 6.10
C ASN A 131 12.22 -20.67 4.60
N GLY A 132 12.07 -19.40 4.15
CA GLY A 132 12.02 -19.04 2.74
C GLY A 132 10.64 -19.21 2.10
N GLU A 133 9.61 -19.53 2.90
CA GLU A 133 8.24 -19.66 2.42
C GLU A 133 7.60 -18.29 2.19
N LEU A 134 6.75 -18.21 1.16
CA LEU A 134 6.01 -16.99 0.85
C LEU A 134 4.79 -16.85 1.77
N CYS A 135 4.76 -15.77 2.50
CA CYS A 135 3.72 -15.42 3.45
C CYS A 135 3.07 -14.08 3.06
N LEU A 136 1.83 -13.89 3.53
CA LEU A 136 1.08 -12.65 3.36
C LEU A 136 0.96 -11.93 4.71
N ASN A 137 1.45 -10.68 4.79
CA ASN A 137 1.06 -9.76 5.85
C ASN A 137 -0.19 -8.99 5.39
N PRO A 138 -1.36 -9.26 5.97
CA PRO A 138 -2.63 -8.76 5.45
C PRO A 138 -2.97 -7.33 5.88
N CYS A 139 -2.14 -6.70 6.72
CA CYS A 139 -2.37 -5.33 7.17
C CYS A 139 -1.07 -4.68 7.66
N ILE A 140 -0.46 -3.89 6.80
CA ILE A 140 0.68 -3.03 7.16
C ILE A 140 0.15 -1.67 7.62
N GLU A 141 -0.73 -1.05 6.84
CA GLU A 141 -1.31 0.26 7.12
C GLU A 141 -2.72 0.37 6.56
N LEU A 142 -3.61 1.01 7.32
CA LEU A 142 -4.94 1.38 6.86
C LEU A 142 -4.97 2.88 6.55
N ASN A 143 -5.20 3.21 5.30
CA ASN A 143 -5.21 4.57 4.79
C ASN A 143 -6.65 5.07 4.55
N LEU A 144 -7.25 5.79 5.51
CA LEU A 144 -8.60 6.35 5.41
C LEU A 144 -8.62 7.62 4.54
N ARG A 145 -8.28 7.48 3.28
CA ARG A 145 -8.20 8.55 2.27
C ARG A 145 -8.12 7.95 0.88
N THR A 146 -8.30 8.77 -0.16
CA THR A 146 -7.92 8.39 -1.52
C THR A 146 -6.39 8.19 -1.58
N THR A 147 -5.96 6.99 -1.93
CA THR A 147 -4.57 6.59 -2.11
C THR A 147 -4.14 6.75 -3.57
N MET A 148 -2.85 6.68 -3.84
CA MET A 148 -2.37 6.57 -5.22
C MET A 148 -2.78 5.24 -5.87
N GLY A 149 -3.00 4.20 -5.07
CA GLY A 149 -3.54 2.92 -5.51
C GLY A 149 -4.97 3.04 -6.03
N VAL A 150 -5.84 3.79 -5.35
CA VAL A 150 -7.20 4.11 -5.86
C VAL A 150 -7.11 4.82 -7.21
N VAL A 151 -6.21 5.79 -7.34
CA VAL A 151 -6.02 6.53 -8.61
C VAL A 151 -5.58 5.59 -9.72
N SER A 152 -4.56 4.76 -9.49
CA SER A 152 -4.05 3.80 -10.48
C SER A 152 -5.09 2.75 -10.84
N SER A 153 -5.90 2.26 -9.88
CA SER A 153 -7.01 1.33 -10.14
C SER A 153 -8.09 1.94 -11.02
N ILE A 154 -8.45 3.20 -10.79
CA ILE A 154 -9.42 3.91 -11.63
C ILE A 154 -8.90 4.09 -13.05
N ILE A 155 -7.63 4.48 -13.21
CA ILE A 155 -6.99 4.61 -14.52
C ILE A 155 -6.95 3.24 -15.22
N GLY A 156 -6.47 2.20 -14.54
CA GLY A 156 -6.37 0.85 -15.09
C GLY A 156 -7.70 0.28 -15.57
N ASN A 157 -8.77 0.46 -14.78
CA ASN A 157 -10.07 -0.12 -15.08
C ASN A 157 -10.93 0.72 -16.04
N LYS A 158 -10.71 2.04 -16.13
CA LYS A 158 -11.61 2.95 -16.86
C LYS A 158 -10.97 3.60 -18.08
N LEU A 159 -9.67 3.80 -18.08
CA LEU A 159 -8.98 4.58 -19.11
C LEU A 159 -8.07 3.74 -20.00
N LEU A 160 -7.59 2.59 -19.51
CA LEU A 160 -6.82 1.67 -20.35
C LEU A 160 -7.75 0.73 -21.11
N ALA A 161 -7.35 0.35 -22.32
CA ALA A 161 -7.98 -0.77 -23.01
C ALA A 161 -7.76 -2.06 -22.19
N HIS A 162 -8.67 -3.04 -22.33
CA HIS A 162 -8.69 -4.25 -21.50
C HIS A 162 -7.37 -5.04 -21.47
N ASP A 163 -6.59 -4.96 -22.53
CA ASP A 163 -5.34 -5.72 -22.68
C ASP A 163 -4.09 -4.85 -22.44
N VAL A 164 -4.28 -3.60 -22.00
CA VAL A 164 -3.17 -2.67 -21.78
C VAL A 164 -2.80 -2.67 -20.31
N ASN A 165 -1.52 -2.87 -20.05
CA ASN A 165 -0.90 -2.70 -18.74
C ASN A 165 0.42 -1.95 -18.89
N GLY A 166 0.94 -1.43 -17.80
CA GLY A 166 2.18 -0.66 -17.79
C GLY A 166 2.67 -0.34 -16.41
N THR A 167 3.54 0.63 -16.33
CA THR A 167 4.04 1.18 -15.07
C THR A 167 3.65 2.64 -14.94
N PHE A 168 3.38 3.03 -13.71
CA PHE A 168 3.08 4.39 -13.32
C PHE A 168 4.18 4.89 -12.40
N HIS A 169 4.72 6.06 -12.68
CA HIS A 169 5.77 6.67 -11.88
C HIS A 169 5.37 8.07 -11.43
N VAL A 170 5.81 8.44 -10.23
CA VAL A 170 5.68 9.80 -9.69
C VAL A 170 7.07 10.40 -9.60
N ASP A 171 7.30 11.45 -10.39
CA ASP A 171 8.55 12.19 -10.40
C ASP A 171 8.32 13.64 -9.99
N PHE A 172 9.25 14.19 -9.21
CA PHE A 172 9.28 15.59 -8.86
C PHE A 172 10.25 16.34 -9.76
N HIS A 173 9.72 17.03 -10.76
CA HIS A 173 10.52 17.90 -11.60
C HIS A 173 10.67 19.29 -10.94
N LYS A 174 11.91 19.76 -10.80
CA LYS A 174 12.22 21.12 -10.31
C LYS A 174 12.08 22.19 -11.39
N GLU A 175 11.94 21.79 -12.67
CA GLU A 175 11.83 22.66 -13.82
C GLU A 175 10.41 22.62 -14.38
N GLU A 176 9.96 23.72 -15.01
CA GLU A 176 8.68 23.74 -15.71
C GLU A 176 8.66 22.66 -16.80
N ILE A 177 7.63 21.79 -16.73
CA ILE A 177 7.40 20.77 -17.75
C ILE A 177 7.18 21.49 -19.08
N SER A 178 8.05 21.27 -20.07
CA SER A 178 7.91 21.86 -21.40
C SER A 178 6.57 21.44 -22.03
N ALA A 179 6.02 22.30 -22.89
CA ALA A 179 4.72 22.07 -23.53
C ALA A 179 4.66 20.75 -24.34
N ASP A 180 5.81 20.19 -24.73
CA ASP A 180 5.91 18.96 -25.49
C ASP A 180 5.61 17.70 -24.64
N TYR A 181 5.80 17.75 -23.33
CA TYR A 181 5.45 16.66 -22.41
C TYR A 181 3.93 16.51 -22.21
N ARG A 182 3.14 17.51 -22.58
CA ARG A 182 1.68 17.52 -22.43
C ARG A 182 0.93 16.88 -23.60
N LYS A 183 1.64 16.42 -24.62
CA LYS A 183 1.03 15.91 -25.88
C LYS A 183 1.27 14.43 -26.16
N ASN A 184 1.98 13.71 -25.28
CA ASN A 184 2.22 12.25 -25.43
C ASN A 184 1.37 11.47 -24.43
#